data_188c4e561a4695f66386891523b5d775
#
_entry.id   188c4e561a4695f66386891523b5d775
#
_cell.length_a   1.000
_cell.length_b   1.000
_cell.length_c   1.000
_cell.angle_alpha   90.00
_cell.angle_beta   90.00
_cell.angle_gamma   90.00
#
_symmetry.space_group_name_H-M   'P 1'
#
loop_
_entity.id
_entity.type
_entity.pdbx_description
1 polymer ?
#
loop_
_entity_poly.entity_id
_entity_poly.type
_entity_poly.pdbx_seq_one_letter_code
_entity_poly.pdbx_strand_id
1 'polypeptide(L)'
;MLGQRDILLHLVGLMEEYKIPYLLTGSFAVSYYGFPRATHDIDFVVEIHLAEKSNILKLLQRLGPGFDYDEKLVVKAIESFRQFAVFHFDTGIKVDFWIRKPGEFERNKFKRSRIIKIGNKHIAAVSAEDLILTKLVWCKQIRSERHLRDCVGIIKTQQKQLDRKYLKLWAKKLRVVEFLAEVKESDYSGY
;
A
#
# COMPACT_ATOMS: atom_id res chain seq x y z
N MET A 1 -10.82 23.05 -4.50
CA MET A 1 -10.42 22.34 -3.23
C MET A 1 -9.69 21.07 -3.63
N LEU A 2 -8.48 20.86 -3.11
CA LEU A 2 -7.70 19.63 -3.39
C LEU A 2 -8.45 18.43 -2.80
N GLY A 3 -8.70 17.41 -3.64
CA GLY A 3 -9.26 16.15 -3.19
C GLY A 3 -8.19 15.10 -2.92
N GLN A 4 -8.59 13.97 -2.34
CA GLN A 4 -7.67 12.86 -2.02
C GLN A 4 -6.92 12.35 -3.28
N ARG A 5 -7.61 12.34 -4.43
CA ARG A 5 -7.01 11.96 -5.70
C ARG A 5 -5.93 12.96 -6.16
N ASP A 6 -6.14 14.25 -5.94
CA ASP A 6 -5.16 15.27 -6.34
C ASP A 6 -3.89 15.17 -5.51
N ILE A 7 -4.03 14.93 -4.20
CA ILE A 7 -2.90 14.68 -3.29
C ILE A 7 -2.14 13.42 -3.70
N LEU A 8 -2.86 12.32 -3.99
CA LEU A 8 -2.23 11.09 -4.49
C LEU A 8 -1.41 11.35 -5.77
N LEU A 9 -1.99 12.04 -6.75
CA LEU A 9 -1.33 12.30 -8.03
C LEU A 9 -0.15 13.27 -7.89
N HIS A 10 -0.25 14.24 -6.99
CA HIS A 10 0.85 15.15 -6.65
C HIS A 10 2.04 14.37 -6.07
N LEU A 11 1.79 13.53 -5.07
CA LEU A 11 2.83 12.69 -4.45
C LEU A 11 3.47 11.71 -5.42
N VAL A 12 2.67 11.08 -6.27
CA VAL A 12 3.18 10.20 -7.33
C VAL A 12 4.11 10.96 -8.27
N GLY A 13 3.73 12.16 -8.70
CA GLY A 13 4.59 13.00 -9.55
C GLY A 13 5.92 13.33 -8.89
N LEU A 14 5.91 13.67 -7.60
CA LEU A 14 7.14 13.95 -6.86
C LEU A 14 8.00 12.67 -6.67
N MET A 15 7.40 11.51 -6.36
CA MET A 15 8.16 10.26 -6.25
C MET A 15 8.83 9.88 -7.58
N GLU A 16 8.17 10.12 -8.71
CA GLU A 16 8.74 9.91 -10.04
C GLU A 16 9.87 10.90 -10.34
N GLU A 17 9.70 12.19 -10.02
CA GLU A 17 10.70 13.25 -10.19
C GLU A 17 11.98 12.93 -9.40
N TYR A 18 11.81 12.54 -8.13
CA TYR A 18 12.94 12.21 -7.23
C TYR A 18 13.42 10.75 -7.36
N LYS A 19 12.90 10.00 -8.31
CA LYS A 19 13.27 8.60 -8.61
C LYS A 19 13.18 7.70 -7.38
N ILE A 20 12.15 7.89 -6.57
CA ILE A 20 11.84 7.03 -5.41
C ILE A 20 10.93 5.90 -5.87
N PRO A 21 11.40 4.63 -5.86
CA PRO A 21 10.54 3.51 -6.19
C PRO A 21 9.41 3.38 -5.18
N TYR A 22 8.18 3.25 -5.67
CA TYR A 22 6.99 3.18 -4.83
C TYR A 22 5.98 2.16 -5.35
N LEU A 23 5.09 1.72 -4.47
CA LEU A 23 3.90 0.95 -4.79
C LEU A 23 2.71 1.52 -4.01
N LEU A 24 1.66 1.91 -4.72
CA LEU A 24 0.38 2.24 -4.09
C LEU A 24 -0.20 0.96 -3.47
N THR A 25 -0.68 1.05 -2.24
CA THR A 25 -1.22 -0.07 -1.47
C THR A 25 -2.45 0.35 -0.67
N GLY A 26 -2.77 -0.35 0.41
CA GLY A 26 -3.85 0.03 1.33
C GLY A 26 -5.23 0.07 0.70
N SER A 27 -6.03 1.04 1.11
CA SER A 27 -7.45 1.13 0.74
C SER A 27 -7.66 1.50 -0.72
N PHE A 28 -6.78 2.30 -1.33
CA PHE A 28 -6.84 2.60 -2.75
C PHE A 28 -6.67 1.35 -3.63
N ALA A 29 -5.67 0.53 -3.29
CA ALA A 29 -5.46 -0.73 -4.01
C ALA A 29 -6.62 -1.72 -3.78
N VAL A 30 -7.21 -1.75 -2.56
CA VAL A 30 -8.43 -2.52 -2.30
C VAL A 30 -9.59 -2.07 -3.17
N SER A 31 -9.83 -0.75 -3.26
CA SER A 31 -10.93 -0.20 -4.07
C SER A 31 -10.74 -0.46 -5.57
N TYR A 32 -9.50 -0.61 -6.01
CA TYR A 32 -9.19 -0.98 -7.40
C TYR A 32 -9.41 -2.47 -7.69
N TYR A 33 -8.98 -3.36 -6.79
CA TYR A 33 -9.01 -4.81 -7.01
C TYR A 33 -10.26 -5.49 -6.46
N GLY A 34 -10.93 -4.91 -5.50
CA GLY A 34 -12.03 -5.52 -4.76
C GLY A 34 -13.25 -4.61 -4.64
N PHE A 35 -13.88 -4.61 -3.47
CA PHE A 35 -15.04 -3.77 -3.21
C PHE A 35 -14.59 -2.36 -2.82
N PRO A 36 -15.05 -1.32 -3.53
CA PRO A 36 -14.77 0.06 -3.19
C PRO A 36 -15.28 0.41 -1.78
N ARG A 37 -14.49 1.11 -1.01
CA ARG A 37 -14.90 1.65 0.28
C ARG A 37 -14.29 3.01 0.54
N ALA A 38 -14.97 3.80 1.35
CA ALA A 38 -14.46 5.09 1.78
C ALA A 38 -13.14 4.93 2.57
N THR A 39 -12.22 5.85 2.33
CA THR A 39 -10.96 5.96 3.05
C THR A 39 -10.51 7.42 3.07
N HIS A 40 -9.80 7.81 4.12
CA HIS A 40 -9.13 9.11 4.21
C HIS A 40 -7.60 8.95 4.15
N ASP A 41 -7.10 7.70 4.11
CA ASP A 41 -5.68 7.41 4.10
C ASP A 41 -5.21 7.04 2.68
N ILE A 42 -3.99 7.46 2.34
CA ILE A 42 -3.25 7.03 1.16
C ILE A 42 -2.04 6.25 1.66
N ASP A 43 -1.84 5.04 1.17
CA ASP A 43 -0.75 4.17 1.62
C ASP A 43 0.22 3.89 0.46
N PHE A 44 1.50 4.12 0.69
CA PHE A 44 2.58 3.74 -0.21
C PHE A 44 3.57 2.81 0.49
N VAL A 45 4.07 1.82 -0.24
CA VAL A 45 5.34 1.18 0.10
C VAL A 45 6.41 1.84 -0.74
N VAL A 46 7.48 2.31 -0.11
CA VAL A 46 8.59 2.99 -0.79
C VAL A 46 9.91 2.28 -0.54
N GLU A 47 10.76 2.23 -1.57
CA GLU A 47 12.11 1.70 -1.45
C GLU A 47 13.09 2.87 -1.30
N ILE A 48 13.60 3.04 -0.09
CA ILE A 48 14.54 4.11 0.25
C ILE A 48 15.69 3.49 1.04
N HIS A 49 16.91 3.69 0.53
CA HIS A 49 18.12 3.34 1.25
C HIS A 49 18.61 4.52 2.07
N LEU A 50 19.24 4.27 3.21
CA LEU A 50 19.73 5.35 4.10
C LEU A 50 20.67 6.33 3.39
N ALA A 51 21.49 5.83 2.46
CA ALA A 51 22.36 6.68 1.63
C ALA A 51 21.58 7.63 0.71
N GLU A 52 20.32 7.32 0.40
CA GLU A 52 19.45 8.07 -0.51
C GLU A 52 18.39 8.90 0.24
N LYS A 53 18.50 8.99 1.57
CA LYS A 53 17.53 9.72 2.40
C LYS A 53 17.32 11.18 1.97
N SER A 54 18.35 11.80 1.36
CA SER A 54 18.25 13.17 0.85
C SER A 54 17.16 13.31 -0.22
N ASN A 55 16.87 12.28 -1.01
CA ASN A 55 15.87 12.35 -2.06
C ASN A 55 14.46 12.48 -1.48
N ILE A 56 14.13 11.66 -0.45
CA ILE A 56 12.82 11.78 0.20
C ILE A 56 12.69 13.09 0.98
N LEU A 57 13.74 13.57 1.64
CA LEU A 57 13.69 14.85 2.35
C LEU A 57 13.47 16.01 1.38
N LYS A 58 14.14 16.02 0.23
CA LYS A 58 13.89 17.01 -0.84
C LYS A 58 12.45 16.92 -1.39
N LEU A 59 11.95 15.70 -1.60
CA LEU A 59 10.57 15.50 -2.00
C LEU A 59 9.60 16.13 -0.99
N LEU A 60 9.79 15.83 0.31
CA LEU A 60 8.94 16.36 1.37
C LEU A 60 8.95 17.89 1.43
N GLN A 61 10.11 18.52 1.24
CA GLN A 61 10.21 19.97 1.16
C GLN A 61 9.45 20.57 -0.04
N ARG A 62 9.20 19.80 -1.09
CA ARG A 62 8.47 20.20 -2.31
C ARG A 62 6.95 19.95 -2.22
N LEU A 63 6.46 19.36 -1.14
CA LEU A 63 5.02 19.10 -0.99
C LEU A 63 4.19 20.38 -1.04
N GLY A 64 4.75 21.49 -0.58
CA GLY A 64 4.08 22.78 -0.55
C GLY A 64 3.30 23.04 0.74
N PRO A 65 2.59 24.18 0.82
CA PRO A 65 1.84 24.57 2.00
C PRO A 65 0.69 23.60 2.28
N GLY A 66 0.32 23.47 3.54
CA GLY A 66 -0.74 22.58 4.00
C GLY A 66 -0.27 21.16 4.33
N PHE A 67 0.94 20.77 3.98
CA PHE A 67 1.52 19.49 4.39
C PHE A 67 2.40 19.63 5.63
N ASP A 68 2.25 18.66 6.54
CA ASP A 68 3.05 18.56 7.76
C ASP A 68 3.68 17.17 7.91
N TYR A 69 4.91 17.15 8.38
CA TYR A 69 5.68 15.95 8.66
C TYR A 69 6.81 16.25 9.65
N ASP A 70 7.25 15.23 10.36
CA ASP A 70 8.43 15.31 11.25
C ASP A 70 9.65 14.66 10.57
N GLU A 71 10.63 15.49 10.19
CA GLU A 71 11.84 15.04 9.51
C GLU A 71 12.62 14.00 10.36
N LYS A 72 12.65 14.15 11.69
CA LYS A 72 13.34 13.19 12.57
C LYS A 72 12.66 11.84 12.55
N LEU A 73 11.33 11.82 12.52
CA LEU A 73 10.56 10.58 12.39
C LEU A 73 10.74 9.94 11.02
N VAL A 74 10.84 10.73 9.94
CA VAL A 74 11.16 10.24 8.60
C VAL A 74 12.51 9.51 8.59
N VAL A 75 13.57 10.14 9.09
CA VAL A 75 14.91 9.54 9.15
C VAL A 75 14.89 8.26 9.99
N LYS A 76 14.29 8.31 11.18
CA LYS A 76 14.15 7.14 12.06
C LYS A 76 13.38 5.99 11.41
N ALA A 77 12.34 6.31 10.63
CA ALA A 77 11.56 5.30 9.90
C ALA A 77 12.41 4.61 8.83
N ILE A 78 13.24 5.34 8.10
CA ILE A 78 14.15 4.79 7.09
C ILE A 78 15.17 3.84 7.77
N GLU A 79 15.79 4.27 8.86
CA GLU A 79 16.77 3.47 9.59
C GLU A 79 16.19 2.17 10.16
N SER A 80 14.94 2.20 10.59
CA SER A 80 14.28 1.07 11.26
C SER A 80 13.31 0.28 10.36
N PHE A 81 13.23 0.58 9.06
CA PHE A 81 12.27 -0.04 8.13
C PHE A 81 10.82 0.03 8.63
N ARG A 82 10.44 1.17 9.20
CA ARG A 82 9.10 1.43 9.70
C ARG A 82 8.33 2.36 8.76
N GLN A 83 7.21 2.86 9.22
CA GLN A 83 6.42 3.87 8.51
C GLN A 83 6.69 5.26 9.06
N PHE A 84 6.49 6.27 8.22
CA PHE A 84 6.25 7.66 8.61
C PHE A 84 4.98 8.15 7.91
N ALA A 85 4.39 9.20 8.45
CA ALA A 85 3.19 9.80 7.91
C ALA A 85 3.42 11.26 7.51
N VAL A 86 2.66 11.69 6.50
CA VAL A 86 2.52 13.08 6.10
C VAL A 86 1.04 13.42 6.19
N PHE A 87 0.71 14.59 6.72
CA PHE A 87 -0.67 15.06 6.87
C PHE A 87 -0.92 16.28 5.99
N HIS A 88 -2.06 16.33 5.35
CA HIS A 88 -2.53 17.53 4.66
C HIS A 88 -3.67 18.14 5.48
N PHE A 89 -3.43 19.29 6.14
CA PHE A 89 -4.33 19.85 7.11
C PHE A 89 -5.69 20.25 6.54
N ASP A 90 -5.71 20.93 5.40
CA ASP A 90 -6.95 21.47 4.83
C ASP A 90 -7.97 20.38 4.45
N THR A 91 -7.49 19.15 4.17
CA THR A 91 -8.35 18.03 3.78
C THR A 91 -8.46 16.94 4.82
N GLY A 92 -7.64 16.98 5.89
CA GLY A 92 -7.53 15.91 6.88
C GLY A 92 -6.97 14.59 6.34
N ILE A 93 -6.37 14.62 5.13
CA ILE A 93 -5.84 13.42 4.49
C ILE A 93 -4.48 13.08 5.11
N LYS A 94 -4.37 11.81 5.50
CA LYS A 94 -3.12 11.20 5.97
C LYS A 94 -2.50 10.37 4.85
N VAL A 95 -1.20 10.49 4.69
CA VAL A 95 -0.42 9.67 3.75
C VAL A 95 0.61 8.87 4.52
N ASP A 96 0.50 7.54 4.48
CA ASP A 96 1.41 6.62 5.13
C ASP A 96 2.46 6.09 4.14
N PHE A 97 3.73 6.32 4.45
CA PHE A 97 4.86 5.79 3.72
C PHE A 97 5.50 4.63 4.50
N TRP A 98 5.31 3.43 4.00
CA TRP A 98 5.89 2.21 4.55
C TRP A 98 7.25 1.95 3.90
N ILE A 99 8.32 2.02 4.68
CA ILE A 99 9.66 1.71 4.15
C ILE A 99 9.74 0.20 3.85
N ARG A 100 10.13 -0.14 2.63
CA ARG A 100 10.29 -1.54 2.21
C ARG A 100 11.25 -2.28 3.15
N LYS A 101 10.73 -3.28 3.84
CA LYS A 101 11.54 -4.14 4.71
C LYS A 101 12.47 -5.04 3.89
N PRO A 102 13.62 -5.46 4.44
CA PRO A 102 14.41 -6.51 3.84
C PRO A 102 13.60 -7.82 3.79
N GLY A 103 13.87 -8.65 2.80
CA GLY A 103 13.21 -9.95 2.68
C GLY A 103 12.74 -10.27 1.27
N GLU A 104 12.55 -11.56 1.00
CA GLU A 104 12.19 -12.06 -0.33
C GLU A 104 10.78 -11.60 -0.74
N PHE A 105 9.81 -11.65 0.18
CA PHE A 105 8.42 -11.24 -0.08
C PHE A 105 8.35 -9.77 -0.46
N GLU A 106 9.03 -8.90 0.28
CA GLU A 106 9.04 -7.46 0.02
C GLU A 106 9.68 -7.13 -1.34
N ARG A 107 10.79 -7.79 -1.71
CA ARG A 107 11.38 -7.65 -3.05
C ARG A 107 10.44 -8.13 -4.15
N ASN A 108 9.72 -9.23 -3.92
CA ASN A 108 8.77 -9.76 -4.90
C ASN A 108 7.60 -8.82 -5.15
N LYS A 109 7.11 -8.09 -4.14
CA LYS A 109 6.06 -7.07 -4.35
C LYS A 109 6.47 -6.04 -5.41
N PHE A 110 7.71 -5.55 -5.37
CA PHE A 110 8.21 -4.60 -6.38
C PHE A 110 8.37 -5.26 -7.76
N LYS A 111 8.92 -6.49 -7.83
CA LYS A 111 9.05 -7.24 -9.09
C LYS A 111 7.70 -7.58 -9.73
N ARG A 112 6.67 -7.78 -8.92
CA ARG A 112 5.30 -8.12 -9.35
C ARG A 112 4.36 -6.92 -9.40
N SER A 113 4.90 -5.71 -9.27
CA SER A 113 4.10 -4.49 -9.34
C SER A 113 3.18 -4.49 -10.57
N ARG A 114 2.03 -3.86 -10.43
CA ARG A 114 1.06 -3.67 -11.51
C ARG A 114 0.90 -2.20 -11.78
N ILE A 115 0.76 -1.87 -13.06
CA ILE A 115 0.38 -0.51 -13.42
C ILE A 115 -1.14 -0.42 -13.41
N ILE A 116 -1.66 0.45 -12.57
CA ILE A 116 -3.09 0.74 -12.48
C ILE A 116 -3.38 2.15 -12.98
N LYS A 117 -4.58 2.38 -13.50
CA LYS A 117 -4.98 3.70 -13.98
C LYS A 117 -5.85 4.40 -12.96
N ILE A 118 -5.41 5.59 -12.50
CA ILE A 118 -6.18 6.47 -11.61
C ILE A 118 -6.31 7.82 -12.31
N GLY A 119 -7.54 8.14 -12.74
CA GLY A 119 -7.75 9.27 -13.65
C GLY A 119 -7.00 9.07 -14.96
N ASN A 120 -6.13 10.01 -15.31
CA ASN A 120 -5.31 9.97 -16.53
C ASN A 120 -3.88 9.49 -16.29
N LYS A 121 -3.50 9.15 -15.04
CA LYS A 121 -2.17 8.67 -14.70
C LYS A 121 -2.10 7.16 -14.54
N HIS A 122 -0.96 6.61 -14.95
CA HIS A 122 -0.57 5.21 -14.71
C HIS A 122 0.31 5.17 -13.46
N ILE A 123 -0.06 4.38 -12.47
CA ILE A 123 0.54 4.36 -11.14
C ILE A 123 0.97 2.94 -10.79
N ALA A 124 2.19 2.79 -10.29
CA ALA A 124 2.66 1.50 -9.79
C ALA A 124 1.93 1.14 -8.50
N ALA A 125 1.36 -0.05 -8.44
CA ALA A 125 0.65 -0.57 -7.28
C ALA A 125 1.08 -2.01 -6.95
N VAL A 126 0.84 -2.44 -5.72
CA VAL A 126 1.00 -3.85 -5.33
C VAL A 126 0.06 -4.72 -6.17
N SER A 127 0.44 -5.97 -6.46
CA SER A 127 -0.48 -6.93 -7.11
C SER A 127 -1.63 -7.29 -6.17
N ALA A 128 -2.73 -7.78 -6.73
CA ALA A 128 -3.88 -8.24 -5.95
C ALA A 128 -3.47 -9.35 -4.96
N GLU A 129 -2.61 -10.29 -5.40
CA GLU A 129 -2.11 -11.37 -4.56
C GLU A 129 -1.25 -10.84 -3.40
N ASP A 130 -0.34 -9.92 -3.69
CA ASP A 130 0.55 -9.36 -2.66
C ASP A 130 -0.22 -8.49 -1.66
N LEU A 131 -1.29 -7.82 -2.11
CA LEU A 131 -2.19 -7.08 -1.23
C LEU A 131 -2.96 -8.01 -0.29
N ILE A 132 -3.53 -9.11 -0.80
CA ILE A 132 -4.18 -10.15 0.00
C ILE A 132 -3.19 -10.67 1.04
N LEU A 133 -2.01 -11.14 0.61
CA LEU A 133 -1.01 -11.73 1.50
C LEU A 133 -0.56 -10.74 2.60
N THR A 134 -0.35 -9.47 2.25
CA THR A 134 0.02 -8.43 3.22
C THR A 134 -1.07 -8.25 4.28
N LYS A 135 -2.35 -8.19 3.87
CA LYS A 135 -3.48 -8.07 4.82
C LYS A 135 -3.62 -9.28 5.71
N LEU A 136 -3.41 -10.49 5.19
CA LEU A 136 -3.43 -11.71 5.99
C LEU A 136 -2.26 -11.76 7.00
N VAL A 137 -1.08 -11.25 6.64
CA VAL A 137 0.03 -11.11 7.57
C VAL A 137 -0.32 -10.14 8.70
N TRP A 138 -1.01 -9.04 8.43
CA TRP A 138 -1.49 -8.13 9.46
C TRP A 138 -2.56 -8.78 10.35
N CYS A 139 -3.50 -9.54 9.77
CA CYS A 139 -4.49 -10.31 10.55
C CYS A 139 -3.84 -11.34 11.49
N LYS A 140 -2.71 -11.93 11.10
CA LYS A 140 -1.95 -12.84 11.96
C LYS A 140 -1.36 -12.12 13.19
N GLN A 141 -1.01 -10.84 13.07
CA GLN A 141 -0.51 -10.04 14.20
C GLN A 141 -1.66 -9.56 15.09
N ILE A 142 -2.68 -8.99 14.47
CA ILE A 142 -3.91 -8.51 15.14
C ILE A 142 -5.08 -8.81 14.20
N ARG A 143 -5.99 -9.69 14.63
CA ARG A 143 -7.17 -10.05 13.84
C ARG A 143 -8.00 -8.81 13.51
N SER A 144 -8.31 -8.63 12.23
CA SER A 144 -9.06 -7.49 11.73
C SER A 144 -10.10 -7.95 10.70
N GLU A 145 -11.37 -7.85 11.07
CA GLU A 145 -12.48 -8.16 10.16
C GLU A 145 -12.46 -7.29 8.90
N ARG A 146 -12.01 -6.05 9.02
CA ARG A 146 -11.83 -5.14 7.88
C ARG A 146 -10.83 -5.70 6.87
N HIS A 147 -9.69 -6.22 7.34
CA HIS A 147 -8.69 -6.81 6.45
C HIS A 147 -9.17 -8.10 5.82
N LEU A 148 -9.90 -8.93 6.55
CA LEU A 148 -10.50 -10.15 6.01
C LEU A 148 -11.55 -9.83 4.94
N ARG A 149 -12.45 -8.87 5.17
CA ARG A 149 -13.43 -8.39 4.17
C ARG A 149 -12.74 -7.84 2.92
N ASP A 150 -11.71 -7.03 3.08
CA ASP A 150 -10.90 -6.52 1.96
C ASP A 150 -10.35 -7.69 1.12
N CYS A 151 -9.80 -8.74 1.76
CA CYS A 151 -9.31 -9.94 1.06
C CYS A 151 -10.42 -10.69 0.32
N VAL A 152 -11.57 -10.88 0.95
CA VAL A 152 -12.74 -11.52 0.31
C VAL A 152 -13.19 -10.73 -0.91
N GLY A 153 -13.30 -9.40 -0.79
CA GLY A 153 -13.67 -8.52 -1.90
C GLY A 153 -12.72 -8.65 -3.08
N ILE A 154 -11.41 -8.66 -2.82
CA ILE A 154 -10.40 -8.83 -3.86
C ILE A 154 -10.52 -10.22 -4.51
N ILE A 155 -10.64 -11.29 -3.71
CA ILE A 155 -10.75 -12.66 -4.23
C ILE A 155 -12.00 -12.83 -5.09
N LYS A 156 -13.15 -12.30 -4.65
CA LYS A 156 -14.42 -12.38 -5.41
C LYS A 156 -14.37 -11.60 -6.72
N THR A 157 -13.75 -10.42 -6.72
CA THR A 157 -13.66 -9.55 -7.91
C THR A 157 -12.63 -10.07 -8.92
N GLN A 158 -11.47 -10.51 -8.45
CA GLN A 158 -10.35 -10.89 -9.32
C GLN A 158 -10.35 -12.37 -9.74
N GLN A 159 -11.19 -13.19 -9.19
CA GLN A 159 -11.33 -14.67 -9.35
C GLN A 159 -10.43 -15.36 -10.39
N LYS A 160 -10.61 -15.02 -11.68
CA LYS A 160 -9.91 -15.66 -12.82
C LYS A 160 -8.51 -15.09 -13.06
N GLN A 161 -8.20 -13.92 -12.52
CA GLN A 161 -6.95 -13.20 -12.76
C GLN A 161 -5.89 -13.50 -11.68
N LEU A 162 -6.31 -14.09 -10.53
CA LEU A 162 -5.39 -14.38 -9.43
C LEU A 162 -4.48 -15.57 -9.74
N ASP A 163 -3.18 -15.37 -9.54
CA ASP A 163 -2.20 -16.46 -9.50
C ASP A 163 -2.37 -17.28 -8.21
N ARG A 164 -3.22 -18.30 -8.29
CA ARG A 164 -3.53 -19.17 -7.16
C ARG A 164 -2.33 -20.01 -6.68
N LYS A 165 -1.37 -20.29 -7.57
CA LYS A 165 -0.15 -21.02 -7.22
C LYS A 165 0.75 -20.12 -6.37
N TYR A 166 0.92 -18.88 -6.78
CA TYR A 166 1.67 -17.87 -6.03
C TYR A 166 1.04 -17.61 -4.65
N LEU A 167 -0.27 -17.42 -4.58
CA LEU A 167 -0.98 -17.23 -3.31
C LEU A 167 -0.77 -18.38 -2.34
N LYS A 168 -0.90 -19.65 -2.81
CA LYS A 168 -0.69 -20.84 -1.96
C LYS A 168 0.77 -20.93 -1.48
N LEU A 169 1.73 -20.72 -2.38
CA LEU A 169 3.15 -20.76 -2.06
C LEU A 169 3.50 -19.75 -0.96
N TRP A 170 3.09 -18.50 -1.16
CA TRP A 170 3.44 -17.42 -0.23
C TRP A 170 2.62 -17.47 1.06
N ALA A 171 1.37 -17.92 1.02
CA ALA A 171 0.60 -18.15 2.24
C ALA A 171 1.29 -19.16 3.16
N LYS A 172 1.90 -20.23 2.59
CA LYS A 172 2.71 -21.20 3.34
C LYS A 172 3.99 -20.56 3.91
N LYS A 173 4.76 -19.85 3.09
CA LYS A 173 5.99 -19.17 3.52
C LYS A 173 5.73 -18.14 4.63
N LEU A 174 4.64 -17.39 4.52
CA LEU A 174 4.24 -16.35 5.48
C LEU A 174 3.45 -16.89 6.68
N ARG A 175 3.10 -18.20 6.67
CA ARG A 175 2.32 -18.88 7.73
C ARG A 175 0.94 -18.22 7.93
N VAL A 176 0.22 -18.02 6.83
CA VAL A 176 -1.15 -17.43 6.79
C VAL A 176 -2.13 -18.30 5.99
N VAL A 177 -1.86 -19.61 5.90
CA VAL A 177 -2.69 -20.57 5.15
C VAL A 177 -4.11 -20.63 5.69
N GLU A 178 -4.28 -20.63 7.01
CA GLU A 178 -5.58 -20.70 7.69
C GLU A 178 -6.43 -19.45 7.35
N PHE A 179 -5.85 -18.27 7.45
CA PHE A 179 -6.53 -17.03 7.03
C PHE A 179 -6.88 -17.03 5.54
N LEU A 180 -5.99 -17.58 4.69
CA LEU A 180 -6.30 -17.70 3.26
C LEU A 180 -7.45 -18.68 2.99
N ALA A 181 -7.58 -19.76 3.73
CA ALA A 181 -8.71 -20.68 3.66
C ALA A 181 -10.00 -19.98 4.13
N GLU A 182 -9.97 -19.35 5.29
CA GLU A 182 -11.07 -18.60 5.87
C GLU A 182 -11.68 -17.58 4.87
N VAL A 183 -10.85 -16.73 4.25
CA VAL A 183 -11.34 -15.71 3.31
C VAL A 183 -11.85 -16.29 1.98
N LYS A 184 -11.46 -17.52 1.62
CA LYS A 184 -12.00 -18.21 0.44
C LYS A 184 -13.37 -18.82 0.68
N GLU A 185 -13.63 -19.29 1.88
CA GLU A 185 -14.86 -19.95 2.29
C GLU A 185 -15.90 -18.95 2.79
N SER A 186 -15.45 -17.73 3.16
CA SER A 186 -16.34 -16.72 3.72
C SER A 186 -17.32 -16.18 2.68
N ASP A 187 -18.58 -16.22 3.04
CA ASP A 187 -19.66 -15.59 2.28
C ASP A 187 -20.00 -14.21 2.87
N TYR A 188 -19.05 -13.27 2.72
CA TYR A 188 -19.33 -11.86 3.04
C TYR A 188 -20.19 -11.24 1.91
N SER A 189 -21.40 -11.72 1.76
CA SER A 189 -22.40 -11.20 0.80
C SER A 189 -23.20 -10.01 1.35
N GLY A 190 -22.78 -9.45 2.47
CA GLY A 190 -23.47 -8.35 3.15
C GLY A 190 -22.81 -6.99 2.90
N TYR A 191 -23.26 -6.25 1.87
CA TYR A 191 -23.37 -4.80 1.84
C TYR A 191 -24.84 -4.44 1.74
#